data_c08241d32ac81395561d841adb48f44b
#
_entry.id   c08241d32ac81395561d841adb48f44b
#
_cell.length_a   1.000
_cell.length_b   1.000
_cell.length_c   1.000
_cell.angle_alpha   90.00
_cell.angle_beta   90.00
_cell.angle_gamma   90.00
#
_symmetry.space_group_name_H-M   'P 1'
#
loop_
_entity.id
_entity.type
_entity.pdbx_description
1 polymer ?
#
loop_
_entity_poly.entity_id
_entity_poly.type
_entity_poly.pdbx_seq_one_letter_code
_entity_poly.pdbx_strand_id
1 'polypeptide(L)'
;ATPAELKEAVLSIAKGVWNRFYAPVFGVRDSVLLGIYSHMIDSFLYLPDYPVGHLIAFQIERHVEKADAAGPEIERMTRQGRLTPDLWMKGAVGAPVGPEALLRAAREAIAEVKAAR
;
A
#
# COMPACT_ATOMS: atom_id res chain seq x y z
N ALA A 1 -17.94 -12.10 -22.13
CA ALA A 1 -16.53 -12.21 -22.53
C ALA A 1 -16.07 -13.66 -22.34
N THR A 2 -15.32 -14.17 -23.28
CA THR A 2 -14.69 -15.48 -23.19
C THR A 2 -13.45 -15.42 -22.27
N PRO A 3 -12.97 -16.56 -21.74
CA PRO A 3 -11.72 -16.59 -20.97
C PRO A 3 -10.52 -16.02 -21.75
N ALA A 4 -10.47 -16.21 -23.06
CA ALA A 4 -9.41 -15.66 -23.90
C ALA A 4 -9.47 -14.14 -23.97
N GLU A 5 -10.65 -13.55 -24.17
CA GLU A 5 -10.85 -12.09 -24.17
C GLU A 5 -10.50 -11.46 -22.82
N LEU A 6 -10.86 -12.12 -21.72
CA LEU A 6 -10.50 -11.65 -20.36
C LEU A 6 -8.99 -11.69 -20.15
N LYS A 7 -8.31 -12.76 -20.57
CA LYS A 7 -6.85 -12.86 -20.49
C LYS A 7 -6.18 -11.72 -21.27
N GLU A 8 -6.58 -11.49 -22.51
CA GLU A 8 -6.03 -10.41 -23.33
C GLU A 8 -6.25 -9.04 -22.68
N ALA A 9 -7.44 -8.78 -22.14
CA ALA A 9 -7.74 -7.52 -21.44
C ALA A 9 -6.82 -7.33 -20.21
N VAL A 10 -6.66 -8.36 -19.38
CA VAL A 10 -5.79 -8.32 -18.19
C VAL A 10 -4.33 -8.05 -18.58
N LEU A 11 -3.81 -8.76 -19.59
CA LEU A 11 -2.43 -8.57 -20.05
C LEU A 11 -2.22 -7.18 -20.65
N SER A 12 -3.20 -6.66 -21.39
CA SER A 12 -3.15 -5.30 -21.93
C SER A 12 -3.10 -4.24 -20.82
N ILE A 13 -3.96 -4.36 -19.82
CA ILE A 13 -3.99 -3.46 -18.65
C ILE A 13 -2.68 -3.55 -17.89
N ALA A 14 -2.17 -4.76 -17.62
CA ALA A 14 -0.91 -5.00 -16.92
C ALA A 14 0.27 -4.30 -17.60
N LYS A 15 0.40 -4.42 -18.93
CA LYS A 15 1.41 -3.70 -19.73
C LYS A 15 1.25 -2.19 -19.63
N GLY A 16 0.04 -1.69 -19.75
CA GLY A 16 -0.24 -0.24 -19.66
C GLY A 16 0.19 0.33 -18.31
N VAL A 17 -0.21 -0.32 -17.21
CA VAL A 17 0.17 0.08 -15.84
C VAL A 17 1.69 -0.03 -15.64
N TRP A 18 2.30 -1.14 -16.10
CA TRP A 18 3.75 -1.31 -16.03
C TRP A 18 4.49 -0.17 -16.75
N ASN A 19 4.12 0.11 -18.01
CA ASN A 19 4.76 1.13 -18.81
C ASN A 19 4.65 2.53 -18.20
N ARG A 20 3.55 2.81 -17.51
CA ARG A 20 3.30 4.11 -16.89
C ARG A 20 4.11 4.30 -15.60
N PHE A 21 4.16 3.31 -14.73
CA PHE A 21 4.64 3.48 -13.37
C PHE A 21 5.99 2.81 -13.10
N TYR A 22 6.27 1.68 -13.75
CA TYR A 22 7.44 0.85 -13.45
C TYR A 22 8.54 0.96 -14.51
N ALA A 23 8.19 1.04 -15.79
CA ALA A 23 9.17 1.13 -16.85
C ALA A 23 10.13 2.34 -16.73
N PRO A 24 9.70 3.53 -16.27
CA PRO A 24 10.62 4.65 -16.05
C PRO A 24 11.69 4.37 -14.98
N VAL A 25 11.39 3.48 -14.03
CA VAL A 25 12.31 3.13 -12.92
C VAL A 25 13.20 1.97 -13.30
N PHE A 26 12.65 0.93 -13.93
CA PHE A 26 13.36 -0.31 -14.21
C PHE A 26 13.99 -0.39 -15.63
N GLY A 27 13.65 0.54 -16.51
CA GLY A 27 14.17 0.57 -17.89
C GLY A 27 13.61 -0.54 -18.79
N VAL A 28 12.64 -1.34 -18.32
CA VAL A 28 12.03 -2.46 -19.07
C VAL A 28 10.59 -2.10 -19.42
N ARG A 29 10.23 -2.24 -20.69
CA ARG A 29 8.86 -1.98 -21.17
C ARG A 29 8.09 -3.26 -21.47
N ASP A 30 6.76 -3.11 -21.56
CA ASP A 30 5.82 -4.14 -21.99
C ASP A 30 5.81 -5.43 -21.13
N SER A 31 6.27 -5.33 -19.90
CA SER A 31 6.20 -6.44 -18.95
C SER A 31 4.74 -6.74 -18.57
N VAL A 32 4.42 -8.03 -18.55
CA VAL A 32 3.12 -8.56 -18.11
C VAL A 32 3.13 -9.01 -16.65
N LEU A 33 4.21 -8.75 -15.92
CA LEU A 33 4.42 -9.26 -14.55
C LEU A 33 3.23 -8.97 -13.62
N LEU A 34 2.63 -7.80 -13.74
CA LEU A 34 1.46 -7.42 -12.95
C LEU A 34 0.21 -8.26 -13.26
N GLY A 35 0.13 -8.90 -14.43
CA GLY A 35 -0.99 -9.76 -14.82
C GLY A 35 -0.76 -11.26 -14.53
N ILE A 36 0.42 -11.62 -14.03
CA ILE A 36 0.77 -13.03 -13.75
C ILE A 36 0.51 -13.39 -12.27
N TYR A 37 0.60 -12.41 -11.39
CA TYR A 37 0.44 -12.64 -9.96
C TYR A 37 -1.01 -13.00 -9.62
N SER A 38 -1.23 -14.19 -9.06
CA SER A 38 -2.56 -14.77 -8.82
C SER A 38 -3.48 -13.85 -8.01
N HIS A 39 -2.94 -13.16 -7.01
CA HIS A 39 -3.71 -12.26 -6.13
C HIS A 39 -4.32 -11.05 -6.85
N MET A 40 -3.89 -10.75 -8.08
CA MET A 40 -4.53 -9.71 -8.90
C MET A 40 -5.91 -10.14 -9.42
N ILE A 41 -6.10 -11.44 -9.64
CA ILE A 41 -7.28 -12.00 -10.31
C ILE A 41 -8.11 -12.82 -9.32
N ASP A 42 -7.45 -13.45 -8.35
CA ASP A 42 -8.04 -14.29 -7.32
C ASP A 42 -8.48 -13.47 -6.10
N SER A 43 -9.38 -14.02 -5.29
CA SER A 43 -9.79 -13.46 -4.00
C SER A 43 -10.34 -12.04 -4.05
N PHE A 44 -11.14 -11.72 -5.07
CA PHE A 44 -11.93 -10.46 -5.14
C PHE A 44 -11.09 -9.18 -4.97
N LEU A 45 -10.02 -9.04 -5.72
CA LEU A 45 -9.13 -7.88 -5.67
C LEU A 45 -8.32 -7.77 -4.37
N TYR A 46 -7.91 -8.87 -3.81
CA TYR A 46 -7.11 -8.95 -2.57
C TYR A 46 -5.79 -8.17 -2.64
N LEU A 47 -5.19 -8.04 -3.83
CA LEU A 47 -3.92 -7.34 -3.99
C LEU A 47 -3.90 -5.89 -3.44
N PRO A 48 -4.95 -5.07 -3.62
CA PRO A 48 -5.01 -3.72 -3.06
C PRO A 48 -4.88 -3.65 -1.53
N ASP A 49 -5.17 -4.74 -0.81
CA ASP A 49 -5.08 -4.77 0.65
C ASP A 49 -3.62 -4.63 1.13
N TYR A 50 -2.64 -5.10 0.35
CA TYR A 50 -1.23 -4.98 0.71
C TYR A 50 -0.75 -3.52 0.73
N PRO A 51 -0.86 -2.73 -0.36
CA PRO A 51 -0.45 -1.34 -0.32
C PRO A 51 -1.26 -0.51 0.68
N VAL A 52 -2.57 -0.74 0.80
CA VAL A 52 -3.40 -0.06 1.80
C VAL A 52 -2.96 -0.43 3.22
N GLY A 53 -2.68 -1.71 3.48
CA GLY A 53 -2.14 -2.18 4.75
C GLY A 53 -0.81 -1.51 5.11
N HIS A 54 0.09 -1.32 4.15
CA HIS A 54 1.35 -0.61 4.37
C HIS A 54 1.12 0.87 4.70
N LEU A 55 0.21 1.56 4.00
CA LEU A 55 -0.13 2.95 4.33
C LEU A 55 -0.63 3.08 5.77
N ILE A 56 -1.53 2.18 6.17
CA ILE A 56 -2.08 2.12 7.53
C ILE A 56 -0.98 1.83 8.55
N ALA A 57 -0.12 0.85 8.29
CA ALA A 57 0.97 0.47 9.19
C ALA A 57 1.91 1.65 9.51
N PHE A 58 2.37 2.37 8.49
CA PHE A 58 3.23 3.55 8.67
C PHE A 58 2.53 4.69 9.43
N GLN A 59 1.24 4.89 9.22
CA GLN A 59 0.47 5.89 9.97
C GLN A 59 0.34 5.51 11.45
N ILE A 60 0.05 4.25 11.74
CA ILE A 60 -0.05 3.73 13.12
C ILE A 60 1.31 3.81 13.82
N GLU A 61 2.38 3.34 13.19
CA GLU A 61 3.74 3.40 13.71
C GLU A 61 4.10 4.81 14.15
N ARG A 62 3.94 5.78 13.26
CA ARG A 62 4.21 7.21 13.55
C ARG A 62 3.33 7.79 14.64
N HIS A 63 2.13 7.28 14.84
CA HIS A 63 1.26 7.71 15.92
C HIS A 63 1.71 7.10 17.25
N VAL A 64 2.00 5.80 17.26
CA VAL A 64 2.42 5.08 18.46
C VAL A 64 3.80 5.54 18.96
N GLU A 65 4.73 5.90 18.07
CA GLU A 65 6.02 6.49 18.44
C GLU A 65 5.91 7.75 19.29
N LYS A 66 4.79 8.47 19.18
CA LYS A 66 4.53 9.72 19.93
C LYS A 66 3.67 9.49 21.17
N ALA A 67 3.16 8.30 21.37
CA ALA A 67 2.30 7.97 22.49
C ALA A 67 3.16 7.69 23.74
N ASP A 68 2.67 8.08 24.92
CA ASP A 68 3.36 7.82 26.19
C ASP A 68 3.50 6.33 26.46
N ALA A 69 2.55 5.50 25.98
CA ALA A 69 2.59 4.05 26.10
C ALA A 69 1.93 3.37 24.90
N ALA A 70 2.67 2.53 24.19
CA ALA A 70 2.19 1.84 22.99
C ALA A 70 1.04 0.86 23.28
N GLY A 71 1.11 0.09 24.36
CA GLY A 71 0.10 -0.93 24.68
C GLY A 71 -1.31 -0.37 24.85
N PRO A 72 -1.55 0.58 25.76
CA PRO A 72 -2.84 1.23 25.92
C PRO A 72 -3.37 1.90 24.66
N GLU A 73 -2.47 2.45 23.84
CA GLU A 73 -2.85 3.10 22.59
C GLU A 73 -3.31 2.09 21.52
N ILE A 74 -2.62 0.98 21.36
CA ILE A 74 -3.05 -0.13 20.51
C ILE A 74 -4.40 -0.71 21.00
N GLU A 75 -4.56 -0.88 22.31
CA GLU A 75 -5.83 -1.33 22.89
C GLU A 75 -6.98 -0.36 22.56
N ARG A 76 -6.76 0.94 22.69
CA ARG A 76 -7.72 1.98 22.32
C ARG A 76 -8.12 1.87 20.85
N MET A 77 -7.15 1.72 19.96
CA MET A 77 -7.40 1.57 18.52
C MET A 77 -8.21 0.32 18.20
N THR A 78 -7.88 -0.82 18.80
CA THR A 78 -8.56 -2.09 18.53
C THR A 78 -9.99 -2.13 19.08
N ARG A 79 -10.29 -1.39 20.13
CA ARG A 79 -11.64 -1.26 20.70
C ARG A 79 -12.64 -0.54 19.79
N GLN A 80 -12.20 0.12 18.73
CA GLN A 80 -13.08 0.78 17.76
C GLN A 80 -13.98 -0.20 16.99
N GLY A 81 -13.62 -1.49 16.96
CA GLY A 81 -14.37 -2.52 16.27
C GLY A 81 -14.22 -2.45 14.74
N ARG A 82 -15.24 -2.98 14.04
CA ARG A 82 -15.22 -3.11 12.57
C ARG A 82 -15.77 -1.85 11.91
N LEU A 83 -14.90 -1.02 11.41
CA LEU A 83 -15.21 0.19 10.64
C LEU A 83 -14.54 0.08 9.24
N THR A 84 -14.96 0.95 8.32
CA THR A 84 -14.22 1.11 7.07
C THR A 84 -12.83 1.67 7.37
N PRO A 85 -11.79 1.38 6.53
CA PRO A 85 -10.42 1.81 6.79
C PRO A 85 -10.31 3.30 7.12
N ASP A 86 -10.95 4.18 6.37
CA ASP A 86 -10.89 5.62 6.62
C ASP A 86 -11.51 6.05 7.95
N LEU A 87 -12.67 5.47 8.32
CA LEU A 87 -13.30 5.77 9.60
C LEU A 87 -12.50 5.23 10.77
N TRP A 88 -11.96 4.01 10.62
CA TRP A 88 -11.10 3.40 11.62
C TRP A 88 -9.83 4.24 11.84
N MET A 89 -9.18 4.67 10.77
CA MET A 89 -7.97 5.48 10.83
C MET A 89 -8.19 6.87 11.39
N LYS A 90 -9.32 7.51 11.08
CA LYS A 90 -9.70 8.79 11.72
C LYS A 90 -9.83 8.67 13.22
N GLY A 91 -10.42 7.59 13.72
CA GLY A 91 -10.53 7.32 15.16
C GLY A 91 -9.19 6.87 15.78
N ALA A 92 -8.38 6.12 15.04
CA ALA A 92 -7.09 5.60 15.50
C ALA A 92 -6.02 6.68 15.60
N VAL A 93 -5.77 7.41 14.50
CA VAL A 93 -4.63 8.32 14.38
C VAL A 93 -5.04 9.77 14.03
N GLY A 94 -6.34 10.05 13.99
CA GLY A 94 -6.87 11.39 13.70
C GLY A 94 -6.91 11.78 12.22
N ALA A 95 -6.57 10.87 11.30
CA ALA A 95 -6.49 11.11 9.87
C ALA A 95 -7.02 9.92 9.07
N PRO A 96 -7.57 10.12 7.84
CA PRO A 96 -7.91 9.02 6.96
C PRO A 96 -6.65 8.29 6.47
N VAL A 97 -6.83 7.18 5.75
CA VAL A 97 -5.72 6.49 5.10
C VAL A 97 -5.06 7.43 4.08
N GLY A 98 -3.72 7.55 4.17
CA GLY A 98 -2.96 8.44 3.29
C GLY A 98 -1.49 8.03 3.15
N PRO A 99 -0.79 8.49 2.10
CA PRO A 99 0.58 8.08 1.80
C PRO A 99 1.65 8.88 2.57
N GLU A 100 1.29 9.94 3.29
CA GLU A 100 2.23 10.92 3.84
C GLU A 100 3.24 10.30 4.81
N ALA A 101 2.79 9.37 5.68
CA ALA A 101 3.65 8.69 6.64
C ALA A 101 4.68 7.79 5.93
N LEU A 102 4.24 6.98 4.97
CA LEU A 102 5.11 6.13 4.16
C LEU A 102 6.13 6.95 3.36
N LEU A 103 5.67 8.02 2.69
CA LEU A 103 6.56 8.88 1.90
C LEU A 103 7.59 9.59 2.77
N ARG A 104 7.23 9.97 3.99
CA ARG A 104 8.16 10.54 4.94
C ARG A 104 9.21 9.53 5.37
N ALA A 105 8.80 8.33 5.80
CA ALA A 105 9.72 7.26 6.18
C ALA A 105 10.69 6.90 5.05
N ALA A 106 10.21 6.83 3.81
CA ALA A 106 11.06 6.58 2.64
C ALA A 106 12.10 7.69 2.43
N ARG A 107 11.72 8.97 2.59
CA ARG A 107 12.66 10.11 2.47
C ARG A 107 13.71 10.09 3.57
N GLU A 108 13.32 9.80 4.80
CA GLU A 108 14.22 9.68 5.96
C GLU A 108 15.24 8.56 5.73
N ALA A 109 14.80 7.36 5.35
CA ALA A 109 15.68 6.25 5.04
C ALA A 109 16.67 6.55 3.89
N ILE A 110 16.20 7.21 2.83
CA ILE A 110 17.08 7.65 1.72
C ILE A 110 18.12 8.67 2.21
N ALA A 111 17.74 9.59 3.08
CA ALA A 111 18.68 10.57 3.64
C ALA A 111 19.75 9.91 4.50
N GLU A 112 19.38 8.96 5.35
CA GLU A 112 20.31 8.17 6.17
C GLU A 112 21.32 7.38 5.31
N VAL A 113 20.83 6.67 4.28
CA VAL A 113 21.71 5.93 3.35
C VAL A 113 22.67 6.84 2.62
N LYS A 114 22.24 8.07 2.25
CA LYS A 114 23.12 9.05 1.60
C LYS A 114 24.16 9.63 2.55
N ALA A 115 23.81 9.82 3.81
CA ALA A 115 24.71 10.34 4.83
C ALA A 115 25.78 9.32 5.27
N ALA A 116 25.50 8.03 5.11
CA ALA A 116 26.41 6.92 5.46
C ALA A 116 27.44 6.58 4.35
N ARG A 117 27.38 7.27 3.20
CA ARG A 117 28.32 7.09 2.08
C ARG A 117 29.34 8.22 2.04
#